data_4f2cc0fb6106f08e82ce28c9df5aac74
#
_entry.id   4f2cc0fb6106f08e82ce28c9df5aac74
#
_cell.length_a   1.000
_cell.length_b   1.000
_cell.length_c   1.000
_cell.angle_alpha   90.00
_cell.angle_beta   90.00
_cell.angle_gamma   90.00
#
_symmetry.space_group_name_H-M   'P 1'
#
loop_
_entity.id
_entity.type
_entity.pdbx_description
1 polymer ?
#
loop_
_entity_poly.entity_id
_entity_poly.type
_entity_poly.pdbx_seq_one_letter_code
_entity_poly.pdbx_strand_id
1 'polypeptide(L)'
;MPELLAHYPFTDTAYHELLDRQGGVRPHWQRLFRQLERSSPEQLRQRQALVERQIQENGVTYNVYADPKGTDRPWALDLLPNLLSAAEWQPIAAGVAQRARLLNALLADLYGEQRLLAEGLLPSELVFGHPNFLWPALGIRPPGGIFLHSYAVDLARDADGRWQVLADRTQAPSGAGYALENRQIVSRALPELYRDLRVQHLAGYFRTLQETLASQAAGDGETPLVVLLTPGRFNETYFEHLYLARQLGFPLVEGHDLTVRDATLYLKTLGGLKRVHAVLRRLDDDFCDPLELRTDSALGIPGLLEAVRQERVLVANALGSGVLESPGLLGFLPQACRRLLGEELALPSLDTRWCGEPQALEAILAALPDLVIKPAFPGQRCEPLFGHALDGAGLASLGERLRERPQAYVAQRLAQLSQAPVGR
;
A
#
# COMPACT_ATOMS: atom_id res chain seq x y z
N MET A 1 15.64 -34.47 11.38
CA MET A 1 15.19 -33.31 10.57
C MET A 1 14.90 -33.82 9.17
N PRO A 2 13.80 -33.43 8.54
CA PRO A 2 13.55 -33.74 7.15
C PRO A 2 14.70 -33.25 6.28
N GLU A 3 15.02 -34.00 5.19
CA GLU A 3 16.14 -33.70 4.30
C GLU A 3 16.07 -32.27 3.70
N LEU A 4 14.86 -31.77 3.44
CA LEU A 4 14.59 -30.41 2.96
C LEU A 4 15.00 -29.30 3.94
N LEU A 5 15.10 -29.59 5.24
CA LEU A 5 15.51 -28.63 6.26
C LEU A 5 16.97 -28.78 6.67
N ALA A 6 17.70 -29.76 6.12
CA ALA A 6 19.09 -30.04 6.54
C ALA A 6 20.02 -28.82 6.34
N HIS A 7 19.71 -27.96 5.37
CA HIS A 7 20.47 -26.74 5.03
C HIS A 7 19.69 -25.45 5.26
N TYR A 8 18.51 -25.52 5.90
CA TYR A 8 17.72 -24.32 6.20
C TYR A 8 18.39 -23.50 7.30
N PRO A 9 18.78 -22.24 7.04
CA PRO A 9 19.44 -21.41 8.04
C PRO A 9 18.47 -21.04 9.15
N PHE A 10 18.64 -21.62 10.31
CA PHE A 10 17.88 -21.28 11.51
C PHE A 10 18.68 -20.31 12.36
N THR A 11 18.11 -19.14 12.66
CA THR A 11 18.68 -18.15 13.57
C THR A 11 17.70 -17.87 14.70
N ASP A 12 18.13 -17.94 15.94
CA ASP A 12 17.28 -17.68 17.12
C ASP A 12 16.86 -16.21 17.27
N THR A 13 17.39 -15.33 16.43
CA THR A 13 17.18 -13.87 16.53
C THR A 13 15.97 -13.37 15.78
N ALA A 14 15.39 -14.17 14.87
CA ALA A 14 14.24 -13.81 14.04
C ALA A 14 13.07 -14.78 14.23
N TYR A 15 11.86 -14.30 13.96
CA TYR A 15 10.70 -15.18 13.88
C TYR A 15 10.75 -15.99 12.58
N HIS A 16 10.56 -17.31 12.69
CA HIS A 16 10.47 -18.19 11.53
C HIS A 16 9.01 -18.51 11.19
N GLU A 17 8.62 -18.26 9.95
CA GLU A 17 7.27 -18.54 9.47
C GLU A 17 7.00 -20.06 9.39
N LEU A 18 8.01 -20.84 9.00
CA LEU A 18 7.92 -22.30 8.85
C LEU A 18 8.11 -23.04 10.19
N LEU A 19 9.10 -22.63 10.99
CA LEU A 19 9.53 -23.35 12.19
C LEU A 19 9.08 -22.68 13.48
N ASP A 20 8.75 -23.47 14.49
CA ASP A 20 8.58 -22.98 15.85
C ASP A 20 9.94 -22.83 16.56
N ARG A 21 9.93 -22.31 17.79
CA ARG A 21 11.16 -22.10 18.59
C ARG A 21 11.91 -23.38 18.95
N GLN A 22 11.28 -24.55 18.81
CA GLN A 22 11.87 -25.86 19.07
C GLN A 22 12.39 -26.53 17.78
N GLY A 23 12.30 -25.83 16.63
CA GLY A 23 12.69 -26.34 15.32
C GLY A 23 11.67 -27.28 14.69
N GLY A 24 10.46 -27.37 15.26
CA GLY A 24 9.34 -28.13 14.69
C GLY A 24 8.61 -27.35 13.59
N VAL A 25 8.13 -28.06 12.55
CA VAL A 25 7.32 -27.43 11.51
C VAL A 25 5.97 -27.02 12.08
N ARG A 26 5.61 -25.72 11.94
CA ARG A 26 4.35 -25.17 12.45
C ARG A 26 3.14 -25.90 11.86
N PRO A 27 2.04 -26.07 12.62
CA PRO A 27 0.90 -26.91 12.22
C PRO A 27 0.32 -26.57 10.84
N HIS A 28 0.17 -25.29 10.52
CA HIS A 28 -0.39 -24.85 9.24
C HIS A 28 0.54 -25.08 8.05
N TRP A 29 1.84 -25.25 8.26
CA TRP A 29 2.81 -25.60 7.24
C TRP A 29 2.98 -27.10 7.01
N GLN A 30 2.62 -27.95 7.98
CA GLN A 30 2.89 -29.40 7.92
C GLN A 30 2.35 -30.10 6.68
N ARG A 31 1.21 -29.61 6.13
CA ARG A 31 0.62 -30.23 4.95
C ARG A 31 1.39 -29.91 3.68
N LEU A 32 1.76 -28.64 3.49
CA LEU A 32 2.63 -28.21 2.40
C LEU A 32 3.96 -28.96 2.49
N PHE A 33 4.55 -28.98 3.66
CA PHE A 33 5.86 -29.59 3.90
C PHE A 33 5.87 -31.08 3.53
N ARG A 34 4.88 -31.85 3.99
CA ARG A 34 4.73 -33.28 3.62
C ARG A 34 4.54 -33.50 2.13
N GLN A 35 3.88 -32.60 1.43
CA GLN A 35 3.72 -32.71 -0.02
C GLN A 35 5.05 -32.44 -0.75
N LEU A 36 5.82 -31.46 -0.28
CA LEU A 36 7.15 -31.18 -0.84
C LEU A 36 8.12 -32.37 -0.64
N GLU A 37 8.13 -32.99 0.54
CA GLU A 37 8.93 -34.17 0.83
C GLU A 37 8.59 -35.38 -0.06
N ARG A 38 7.34 -35.50 -0.49
CA ARG A 38 6.89 -36.57 -1.40
C ARG A 38 7.14 -36.25 -2.88
N SER A 39 7.46 -35.00 -3.20
CA SER A 39 7.72 -34.55 -4.56
C SER A 39 9.18 -34.83 -4.93
N SER A 40 9.42 -35.41 -6.11
CA SER A 40 10.79 -35.52 -6.60
C SER A 40 11.36 -34.16 -7.00
N PRO A 41 12.68 -33.98 -7.00
CA PRO A 41 13.30 -32.73 -7.48
C PRO A 41 12.88 -32.38 -8.92
N GLU A 42 12.64 -33.39 -9.75
CA GLU A 42 12.14 -33.18 -11.12
C GLU A 42 10.73 -32.61 -11.15
N GLN A 43 9.82 -33.12 -10.32
CA GLN A 43 8.46 -32.61 -10.19
C GLN A 43 8.44 -31.14 -9.67
N LEU A 44 9.32 -30.80 -8.75
CA LEU A 44 9.43 -29.42 -8.27
C LEU A 44 9.95 -28.49 -9.37
N ARG A 45 10.97 -28.89 -10.13
CA ARG A 45 11.44 -28.14 -11.31
C ARG A 45 10.36 -27.94 -12.37
N GLN A 46 9.58 -28.97 -12.66
CA GLN A 46 8.46 -28.87 -13.62
C GLN A 46 7.39 -27.89 -13.16
N ARG A 47 7.06 -27.87 -11.86
CA ARG A 47 6.11 -26.90 -11.29
C ARG A 47 6.64 -25.47 -11.31
N GLN A 48 7.93 -25.28 -10.99
CA GLN A 48 8.57 -23.98 -11.10
C GLN A 48 8.57 -23.47 -12.55
N ALA A 49 8.93 -24.33 -13.51
CA ALA A 49 8.88 -24.00 -14.94
C ALA A 49 7.45 -23.67 -15.42
N LEU A 50 6.40 -24.30 -14.84
CA LEU A 50 5.02 -23.93 -15.10
C LEU A 50 4.69 -22.53 -14.59
N VAL A 51 5.13 -22.18 -13.37
CA VAL A 51 4.95 -20.84 -12.79
C VAL A 51 5.60 -19.77 -13.68
N GLU A 52 6.86 -19.97 -14.06
CA GLU A 52 7.62 -19.06 -14.93
C GLU A 52 6.96 -18.87 -16.30
N ARG A 53 6.52 -19.97 -16.91
CA ARG A 53 5.79 -19.93 -18.19
C ARG A 53 4.50 -19.12 -18.07
N GLN A 54 3.71 -19.32 -17.02
CA GLN A 54 2.46 -18.58 -16.84
C GLN A 54 2.69 -17.09 -16.62
N ILE A 55 3.75 -16.72 -15.87
CA ILE A 55 4.14 -15.32 -15.73
C ILE A 55 4.43 -14.68 -17.09
N GLN A 56 5.18 -15.39 -17.95
CA GLN A 56 5.52 -14.89 -19.28
C GLN A 56 4.28 -14.84 -20.21
N GLU A 57 3.46 -15.89 -20.25
CA GLU A 57 2.25 -15.96 -21.08
C GLU A 57 1.20 -14.90 -20.67
N ASN A 58 1.08 -14.62 -19.39
CA ASN A 58 0.15 -13.61 -18.86
C ASN A 58 0.73 -12.19 -18.91
N GLY A 59 2.01 -12.03 -19.29
CA GLY A 59 2.66 -10.73 -19.41
C GLY A 59 2.81 -9.99 -18.06
N VAL A 60 2.99 -10.75 -16.97
CA VAL A 60 3.12 -10.16 -15.63
C VAL A 60 4.46 -9.47 -15.50
N THR A 61 4.47 -8.15 -15.39
CA THR A 61 5.68 -7.33 -15.34
C THR A 61 5.59 -6.28 -14.22
N TYR A 62 6.77 -5.88 -13.74
CA TYR A 62 6.95 -4.71 -12.90
C TYR A 62 8.18 -3.95 -13.44
N ASN A 63 7.93 -2.92 -14.25
CA ASN A 63 8.97 -2.27 -15.04
C ASN A 63 9.43 -0.98 -14.39
N VAL A 64 10.64 -0.98 -13.83
CA VAL A 64 11.27 0.24 -13.29
C VAL A 64 12.03 0.92 -14.43
N TYR A 65 11.36 1.82 -15.15
CA TYR A 65 11.92 2.51 -16.33
C TYR A 65 13.14 3.39 -16.03
N ALA A 66 13.31 3.80 -14.79
CA ALA A 66 14.49 4.57 -14.35
C ALA A 66 15.71 3.71 -14.00
N ASP A 67 15.59 2.37 -14.04
CA ASP A 67 16.70 1.47 -13.68
C ASP A 67 17.67 1.30 -14.85
N PRO A 68 18.96 1.61 -14.65
CA PRO A 68 19.99 1.39 -15.67
C PRO A 68 20.16 -0.06 -16.13
N LYS A 69 19.66 -1.03 -15.36
CA LYS A 69 19.74 -2.47 -15.66
C LYS A 69 18.67 -2.95 -16.66
N GLY A 70 17.82 -2.06 -17.14
CA GLY A 70 16.81 -2.33 -18.16
C GLY A 70 15.37 -2.37 -17.63
N THR A 71 14.46 -2.19 -18.57
CA THR A 71 13.02 -2.02 -18.30
C THR A 71 12.24 -3.33 -18.25
N ASP A 72 12.82 -4.42 -18.78
CA ASP A 72 12.10 -5.68 -18.95
C ASP A 72 12.39 -6.61 -17.79
N ARG A 73 11.66 -6.41 -16.69
CA ARG A 73 11.73 -7.26 -15.50
C ARG A 73 10.48 -8.14 -15.41
N PRO A 74 10.58 -9.42 -15.78
CA PRO A 74 9.50 -10.36 -15.52
C PRO A 74 9.25 -10.44 -14.00
N TRP A 75 7.99 -10.56 -13.62
CA TRP A 75 7.61 -10.78 -12.23
C TRP A 75 8.22 -12.10 -11.72
N ALA A 76 8.91 -12.05 -10.59
CA ALA A 76 9.47 -13.25 -9.96
C ALA A 76 8.48 -13.79 -8.91
N LEU A 77 8.03 -15.03 -9.09
CA LEU A 77 7.14 -15.71 -8.16
C LEU A 77 7.77 -17.03 -7.70
N ASP A 78 7.90 -17.17 -6.38
CA ASP A 78 8.36 -18.42 -5.78
C ASP A 78 7.23 -19.47 -5.77
N LEU A 79 7.59 -20.72 -6.02
CA LEU A 79 6.65 -21.84 -5.91
C LEU A 79 6.17 -22.07 -4.48
N LEU A 80 6.98 -21.69 -3.47
CA LEU A 80 6.64 -21.83 -2.06
C LEU A 80 5.87 -20.63 -1.55
N PRO A 81 4.53 -20.72 -1.36
CA PRO A 81 3.77 -19.60 -0.81
C PRO A 81 4.05 -19.46 0.69
N ASN A 82 4.14 -18.23 1.17
CA ASN A 82 4.07 -17.97 2.60
C ASN A 82 2.65 -18.27 3.11
N LEU A 83 2.54 -19.10 4.15
CA LEU A 83 1.26 -19.55 4.69
C LEU A 83 0.92 -18.80 5.99
N LEU A 84 -0.23 -18.15 5.99
CA LEU A 84 -0.85 -17.58 7.20
C LEU A 84 -2.09 -18.41 7.56
N SER A 85 -2.19 -18.83 8.81
CA SER A 85 -3.39 -19.52 9.30
C SER A 85 -4.56 -18.55 9.41
N ALA A 86 -5.80 -19.07 9.33
CA ALA A 86 -7.00 -18.24 9.53
C ALA A 86 -7.01 -17.57 10.92
N ALA A 87 -6.50 -18.25 11.95
CA ALA A 87 -6.40 -17.72 13.30
C ALA A 87 -5.44 -16.53 13.42
N GLU A 88 -4.34 -16.54 12.65
CA GLU A 88 -3.41 -15.42 12.57
C GLU A 88 -3.96 -14.27 11.70
N TRP A 89 -4.66 -14.62 10.62
CA TRP A 89 -5.20 -13.63 9.67
C TRP A 89 -6.36 -12.81 10.24
N GLN A 90 -7.26 -13.41 11.02
CA GLN A 90 -8.43 -12.73 11.56
C GLN A 90 -8.12 -11.44 12.34
N PRO A 91 -7.21 -11.45 13.35
CA PRO A 91 -6.86 -10.22 14.06
C PRO A 91 -6.15 -9.19 13.17
N ILE A 92 -5.35 -9.63 12.18
CA ILE A 92 -4.74 -8.73 11.20
C ILE A 92 -5.83 -8.04 10.38
N ALA A 93 -6.75 -8.81 9.81
CA ALA A 93 -7.83 -8.27 8.98
C ALA A 93 -8.73 -7.29 9.77
N ALA A 94 -9.07 -7.62 11.03
CA ALA A 94 -9.83 -6.74 11.90
C ALA A 94 -9.07 -5.43 12.21
N GLY A 95 -7.77 -5.53 12.51
CA GLY A 95 -6.94 -4.37 12.76
C GLY A 95 -6.73 -3.48 11.52
N VAL A 96 -6.56 -4.08 10.34
CA VAL A 96 -6.50 -3.35 9.06
C VAL A 96 -7.83 -2.64 8.76
N ALA A 97 -8.97 -3.29 9.02
CA ALA A 97 -10.29 -2.67 8.85
C ALA A 97 -10.51 -1.49 9.81
N GLN A 98 -10.10 -1.61 11.09
CA GLN A 98 -10.14 -0.50 12.03
C GLN A 98 -9.25 0.65 11.57
N ARG A 99 -8.03 0.33 11.11
CA ARG A 99 -7.07 1.32 10.65
C ARG A 99 -7.57 2.07 9.41
N ALA A 100 -8.23 1.39 8.47
CA ALA A 100 -8.87 2.03 7.32
C ALA A 100 -9.97 3.02 7.75
N ARG A 101 -10.81 2.65 8.74
CA ARG A 101 -11.82 3.57 9.34
C ARG A 101 -11.15 4.79 10.01
N LEU A 102 -10.07 4.55 10.75
CA LEU A 102 -9.30 5.62 11.40
C LEU A 102 -8.72 6.59 10.38
N LEU A 103 -8.05 6.08 9.35
CA LEU A 103 -7.44 6.90 8.31
C LEU A 103 -8.48 7.67 7.49
N ASN A 104 -9.63 7.07 7.22
CA ASN A 104 -10.77 7.77 6.62
C ASN A 104 -11.28 8.91 7.52
N ALA A 105 -11.45 8.66 8.81
CA ALA A 105 -11.86 9.69 9.78
C ALA A 105 -10.81 10.79 9.93
N LEU A 106 -9.53 10.44 9.84
CA LEU A 106 -8.41 11.39 9.88
C LEU A 106 -8.43 12.32 8.65
N LEU A 107 -8.68 11.79 7.43
CA LEU A 107 -8.86 12.63 6.24
C LEU A 107 -10.07 13.56 6.38
N ALA A 108 -11.19 13.04 6.89
CA ALA A 108 -12.38 13.84 7.13
C ALA A 108 -12.13 14.97 8.14
N ASP A 109 -11.28 14.75 9.13
CA ASP A 109 -10.87 15.79 10.09
C ASP A 109 -9.89 16.79 9.44
N LEU A 110 -8.84 16.32 8.77
CA LEU A 110 -7.80 17.17 8.16
C LEU A 110 -8.34 18.09 7.06
N TYR A 111 -9.26 17.60 6.22
CA TYR A 111 -9.90 18.40 5.18
C TYR A 111 -11.23 19.05 5.62
N GLY A 112 -11.62 18.89 6.88
CA GLY A 112 -12.83 19.43 7.48
C GLY A 112 -12.57 20.32 8.66
N GLU A 113 -12.92 19.87 9.86
CA GLU A 113 -12.91 20.66 11.09
C GLU A 113 -11.52 20.84 11.72
N GLN A 114 -10.54 20.03 11.36
CA GLN A 114 -9.13 20.09 11.84
C GLN A 114 -8.99 20.03 13.37
N ARG A 115 -9.86 19.24 14.02
CA ARG A 115 -9.90 19.13 15.49
C ARG A 115 -8.60 18.63 16.08
N LEU A 116 -7.97 17.62 15.45
CA LEU A 116 -6.70 17.08 15.94
C LEU A 116 -5.58 18.13 15.94
N LEU A 117 -5.57 19.03 14.97
CA LEU A 117 -4.63 20.14 14.89
C LEU A 117 -4.96 21.21 15.96
N ALA A 118 -6.22 21.59 16.08
CA ALA A 118 -6.68 22.58 17.07
C ALA A 118 -6.45 22.12 18.52
N GLU A 119 -6.55 20.84 18.79
CA GLU A 119 -6.31 20.22 20.09
C GLU A 119 -4.83 19.90 20.35
N GLY A 120 -3.93 20.14 19.39
CA GLY A 120 -2.50 19.86 19.51
C GLY A 120 -2.16 18.37 19.55
N LEU A 121 -3.07 17.50 19.11
CA LEU A 121 -2.88 16.05 19.03
C LEU A 121 -2.10 15.64 17.78
N LEU A 122 -1.99 16.53 16.81
CA LEU A 122 -1.21 16.33 15.59
C LEU A 122 -0.46 17.63 15.26
N PRO A 123 0.86 17.56 15.04
CA PRO A 123 1.64 18.76 14.70
C PRO A 123 1.22 19.36 13.35
N SER A 124 0.96 20.66 13.31
CA SER A 124 0.55 21.37 12.09
C SER A 124 1.62 21.31 11.00
N GLU A 125 2.90 21.37 11.39
CA GLU A 125 4.03 21.31 10.45
C GLU A 125 4.10 19.98 9.74
N LEU A 126 3.72 18.88 10.39
CA LEU A 126 3.70 17.54 9.79
C LEU A 126 2.61 17.42 8.74
N VAL A 127 1.49 18.14 8.90
CA VAL A 127 0.37 18.13 7.96
C VAL A 127 0.55 19.17 6.86
N PHE A 128 0.68 20.44 7.23
CA PHE A 128 0.72 21.54 6.27
C PHE A 128 2.07 21.68 5.55
N GLY A 129 3.14 21.12 6.13
CA GLY A 129 4.44 20.98 5.47
C GLY A 129 4.49 19.80 4.48
N HIS A 130 3.47 18.95 4.46
CA HIS A 130 3.43 17.79 3.56
C HIS A 130 3.02 18.21 2.15
N PRO A 131 3.80 17.90 1.09
CA PRO A 131 3.49 18.33 -0.27
C PRO A 131 2.18 17.75 -0.82
N ASN A 132 1.72 16.62 -0.28
CA ASN A 132 0.45 16.00 -0.66
C ASN A 132 -0.73 16.48 0.22
N PHE A 133 -0.55 17.48 1.07
CA PHE A 133 -1.68 18.19 1.64
C PHE A 133 -2.21 19.18 0.59
N LEU A 134 -3.29 18.82 -0.05
CA LEU A 134 -3.84 19.57 -1.16
C LEU A 134 -4.78 20.68 -0.65
N TRP A 135 -4.25 21.90 -0.48
CA TRP A 135 -5.02 23.06 -0.03
C TRP A 135 -6.32 23.32 -0.82
N PRO A 136 -6.34 23.15 -2.17
CA PRO A 136 -7.57 23.32 -2.95
C PRO A 136 -8.66 22.29 -2.66
N ALA A 137 -8.32 21.16 -2.01
CA ALA A 137 -9.28 20.14 -1.60
C ALA A 137 -9.91 20.39 -0.22
N LEU A 138 -9.46 21.44 0.52
CA LEU A 138 -10.00 21.78 1.83
C LEU A 138 -11.50 22.08 1.74
N GLY A 139 -12.28 21.46 2.64
CA GLY A 139 -13.74 21.59 2.69
C GLY A 139 -14.50 20.67 1.75
N ILE A 140 -13.83 19.95 0.82
CA ILE A 140 -14.48 18.98 -0.05
C ILE A 140 -14.87 17.75 0.77
N ARG A 141 -16.12 17.33 0.64
CA ARG A 141 -16.65 16.11 1.28
C ARG A 141 -17.03 15.11 0.19
N PRO A 142 -16.32 13.98 0.10
CA PRO A 142 -16.69 12.92 -0.84
C PRO A 142 -18.09 12.34 -0.53
N PRO A 143 -18.78 11.77 -1.52
CA PRO A 143 -20.05 11.08 -1.32
C PRO A 143 -19.97 10.07 -0.17
N GLY A 144 -20.97 10.08 0.72
CA GLY A 144 -21.02 9.23 1.91
C GLY A 144 -19.91 9.48 2.94
N GLY A 145 -19.07 10.51 2.80
CA GLY A 145 -17.92 10.77 3.66
C GLY A 145 -16.79 9.75 3.49
N ILE A 146 -16.75 9.06 2.36
CA ILE A 146 -15.75 8.01 2.08
C ILE A 146 -14.61 8.60 1.27
N PHE A 147 -13.48 8.84 1.93
CA PHE A 147 -12.22 9.29 1.31
C PHE A 147 -11.40 8.13 0.77
N LEU A 148 -11.44 6.97 1.46
CA LEU A 148 -10.66 5.78 1.13
C LEU A 148 -11.56 4.64 0.67
N HIS A 149 -11.54 4.33 -0.61
CA HIS A 149 -12.22 3.17 -1.21
C HIS A 149 -11.30 1.95 -1.31
N SER A 150 -10.01 2.18 -1.29
CA SER A 150 -8.96 1.16 -1.29
C SER A 150 -7.86 1.57 -0.33
N TYR A 151 -7.41 0.63 0.48
CA TYR A 151 -6.36 0.83 1.45
C TYR A 151 -5.44 -0.39 1.46
N ALA A 152 -4.14 -0.15 1.50
CA ALA A 152 -3.16 -1.19 1.72
C ALA A 152 -2.20 -0.79 2.84
N VAL A 153 -1.55 -1.79 3.42
CA VAL A 153 -0.65 -1.62 4.55
C VAL A 153 0.55 -2.54 4.39
N ASP A 154 1.74 -2.00 4.65
CA ASP A 154 2.97 -2.78 4.72
C ASP A 154 3.09 -3.33 6.14
N LEU A 155 3.12 -4.65 6.27
CA LEU A 155 3.18 -5.36 7.54
C LEU A 155 4.53 -6.04 7.72
N ALA A 156 5.04 -6.00 8.94
CA ALA A 156 6.16 -6.82 9.38
C ALA A 156 5.79 -7.62 10.62
N ARG A 157 6.37 -8.81 10.74
CA ARG A 157 6.30 -9.60 11.96
C ARG A 157 7.63 -9.47 12.69
N ASP A 158 7.61 -9.06 13.95
CA ASP A 158 8.81 -8.92 14.76
C ASP A 158 9.30 -10.30 15.30
N ALA A 159 10.44 -10.30 15.98
CA ALA A 159 11.05 -11.52 16.52
C ALA A 159 10.14 -12.26 17.53
N ASP A 160 9.21 -11.54 18.18
CA ASP A 160 8.22 -12.13 19.10
C ASP A 160 7.01 -12.71 18.39
N GLY A 161 6.93 -12.54 17.07
CA GLY A 161 5.83 -13.00 16.23
C GLY A 161 4.64 -12.05 16.17
N ARG A 162 4.77 -10.81 16.70
CA ARG A 162 3.71 -9.79 16.64
C ARG A 162 3.75 -9.04 15.32
N TRP A 163 2.58 -8.81 14.74
CA TRP A 163 2.43 -8.01 13.54
C TRP A 163 2.43 -6.52 13.86
N GLN A 164 3.17 -5.75 13.06
CA GLN A 164 3.29 -4.30 13.17
C GLN A 164 3.20 -3.67 11.78
N VAL A 165 2.63 -2.47 11.72
CA VAL A 165 2.52 -1.69 10.49
C VAL A 165 3.81 -0.89 10.27
N LEU A 166 4.42 -1.04 9.09
CA LEU A 166 5.59 -0.28 8.65
C LEU A 166 5.21 0.99 7.89
N ALA A 167 4.14 0.92 7.09
CA ALA A 167 3.65 2.04 6.30
C ALA A 167 2.17 1.84 5.93
N ASP A 168 1.45 2.94 5.79
CA ASP A 168 0.10 3.00 5.22
C ASP A 168 0.18 3.40 3.74
N ARG A 169 -0.72 2.85 2.92
CA ARG A 169 -0.84 3.16 1.49
C ARG A 169 -2.26 3.62 1.20
N THR A 170 -2.43 4.91 1.00
CA THR A 170 -3.73 5.58 0.88
C THR A 170 -3.89 6.36 -0.42
N GLN A 171 -2.80 6.60 -1.14
CA GLN A 171 -2.79 7.34 -2.39
C GLN A 171 -3.50 6.55 -3.51
N ALA A 172 -2.82 5.58 -4.06
CA ALA A 172 -3.31 4.66 -5.07
C ALA A 172 -2.69 3.27 -4.83
N PRO A 173 -3.13 2.56 -3.76
CA PRO A 173 -2.47 1.33 -3.34
C PRO A 173 -2.46 0.27 -4.44
N SER A 174 -1.27 -0.25 -4.74
CA SER A 174 -1.02 -1.31 -5.71
C SER A 174 -0.86 -2.66 -5.03
N GLY A 175 -0.86 -3.74 -5.82
CA GLY A 175 -0.59 -5.10 -5.35
C GLY A 175 -1.79 -6.03 -5.38
N ALA A 176 -3.03 -5.54 -5.35
CA ALA A 176 -4.23 -6.39 -5.34
C ALA A 176 -4.35 -7.24 -6.62
N GLY A 177 -4.02 -6.67 -7.78
CA GLY A 177 -3.99 -7.37 -9.06
C GLY A 177 -2.91 -8.45 -9.10
N TYR A 178 -1.70 -8.10 -8.64
CA TYR A 178 -0.60 -9.07 -8.51
C TYR A 178 -0.95 -10.20 -7.54
N ALA A 179 -1.57 -9.89 -6.41
CA ALA A 179 -1.99 -10.90 -5.43
C ALA A 179 -3.01 -11.89 -6.03
N LEU A 180 -3.97 -11.41 -6.81
CA LEU A 180 -4.94 -12.28 -7.48
C LEU A 180 -4.26 -13.14 -8.54
N GLU A 181 -3.38 -12.56 -9.36
CA GLU A 181 -2.66 -13.29 -10.39
C GLU A 181 -1.72 -14.35 -9.79
N ASN A 182 -0.91 -13.99 -8.79
CA ASN A 182 -0.08 -14.94 -8.05
C ASN A 182 -0.91 -16.09 -7.47
N ARG A 183 -2.10 -15.78 -6.90
CA ARG A 183 -3.03 -16.78 -6.37
C ARG A 183 -3.50 -17.75 -7.44
N GLN A 184 -3.80 -17.27 -8.65
CA GLN A 184 -4.23 -18.09 -9.77
C GLN A 184 -3.09 -19.00 -10.27
N ILE A 185 -1.88 -18.45 -10.44
CA ILE A 185 -0.71 -19.18 -10.88
C ILE A 185 -0.35 -20.31 -9.88
N VAL A 186 -0.25 -19.98 -8.58
CA VAL A 186 0.07 -20.95 -7.53
C VAL A 186 -1.02 -22.03 -7.43
N SER A 187 -2.30 -21.67 -7.57
CA SER A 187 -3.39 -22.65 -7.54
C SER A 187 -3.33 -23.68 -8.67
N ARG A 188 -2.80 -23.29 -9.83
CA ARG A 188 -2.58 -24.21 -10.98
C ARG A 188 -1.33 -25.05 -10.80
N ALA A 189 -0.28 -24.50 -10.19
CA ALA A 189 0.95 -25.24 -9.92
C ALA A 189 0.80 -26.25 -8.77
N LEU A 190 -0.06 -25.94 -7.78
CA LEU A 190 -0.28 -26.72 -6.56
C LEU A 190 -1.78 -26.97 -6.29
N PRO A 191 -2.57 -27.55 -7.23
CA PRO A 191 -4.04 -27.58 -7.15
C PRO A 191 -4.57 -28.39 -5.98
N GLU A 192 -3.93 -29.49 -5.65
CA GLU A 192 -4.33 -30.35 -4.53
C GLU A 192 -4.14 -29.63 -3.20
N LEU A 193 -2.96 -29.01 -3.02
CA LEU A 193 -2.62 -28.25 -1.82
C LEU A 193 -3.56 -27.07 -1.62
N TYR A 194 -3.85 -26.32 -2.69
CA TYR A 194 -4.74 -25.17 -2.66
C TYR A 194 -6.15 -25.55 -2.15
N ARG A 195 -6.71 -26.63 -2.69
CA ARG A 195 -7.99 -27.17 -2.24
C ARG A 195 -7.95 -27.67 -0.79
N ASP A 196 -6.92 -28.41 -0.46
CA ASP A 196 -6.79 -29.09 0.82
C ASP A 196 -6.54 -28.12 1.99
N LEU A 197 -5.82 -27.02 1.74
CA LEU A 197 -5.62 -25.94 2.72
C LEU A 197 -6.81 -24.97 2.79
N ARG A 198 -7.83 -25.12 1.91
CA ARG A 198 -8.98 -24.24 1.82
C ARG A 198 -8.55 -22.76 1.71
N VAL A 199 -7.62 -22.51 0.79
CA VAL A 199 -7.04 -21.16 0.63
C VAL A 199 -8.15 -20.16 0.29
N GLN A 200 -8.18 -19.03 1.01
CA GLN A 200 -9.20 -18.00 0.83
C GLN A 200 -9.14 -17.39 -0.59
N HIS A 201 -10.30 -17.27 -1.23
CA HIS A 201 -10.45 -16.64 -2.52
C HIS A 201 -10.44 -15.11 -2.42
N LEU A 202 -9.80 -14.45 -3.40
CA LEU A 202 -9.69 -12.99 -3.44
C LEU A 202 -10.77 -12.30 -4.30
N ALA A 203 -11.56 -13.08 -5.07
CA ALA A 203 -12.57 -12.54 -5.98
C ALA A 203 -13.63 -11.66 -5.28
N GLY A 204 -13.91 -11.94 -4.00
CA GLY A 204 -14.83 -11.13 -3.19
C GLY A 204 -14.40 -9.68 -3.04
N TYR A 205 -13.10 -9.41 -2.89
CA TYR A 205 -12.56 -8.06 -2.81
C TYR A 205 -12.87 -7.22 -4.05
N PHE A 206 -12.62 -7.78 -5.24
CA PHE A 206 -12.87 -7.08 -6.52
C PHE A 206 -14.34 -6.81 -6.76
N ARG A 207 -15.21 -7.77 -6.41
CA ARG A 207 -16.66 -7.59 -6.49
C ARG A 207 -17.12 -6.47 -5.55
N THR A 208 -16.69 -6.49 -4.28
CA THR A 208 -17.05 -5.45 -3.31
C THR A 208 -16.56 -4.08 -3.77
N LEU A 209 -15.34 -3.97 -4.28
CA LEU A 209 -14.82 -2.70 -4.80
C LEU A 209 -15.66 -2.19 -5.99
N GLN A 210 -15.98 -3.07 -6.94
CA GLN A 210 -16.83 -2.73 -8.09
C GLN A 210 -18.22 -2.26 -7.66
N GLU A 211 -18.90 -3.03 -6.80
CA GLU A 211 -20.23 -2.72 -6.30
C GLU A 211 -20.26 -1.42 -5.49
N THR A 212 -19.25 -1.21 -4.64
CA THR A 212 -19.14 0.01 -3.83
C THR A 212 -18.96 1.24 -4.73
N LEU A 213 -18.04 1.21 -5.68
CA LEU A 213 -17.83 2.33 -6.59
C LEU A 213 -19.07 2.62 -7.44
N ALA A 214 -19.74 1.59 -7.95
CA ALA A 214 -20.97 1.76 -8.73
C ALA A 214 -22.10 2.34 -7.87
N SER A 215 -22.29 1.86 -6.64
CA SER A 215 -23.34 2.34 -5.74
C SER A 215 -23.12 3.78 -5.28
N GLN A 216 -21.88 4.16 -4.99
CA GLN A 216 -21.53 5.52 -4.58
C GLN A 216 -21.55 6.53 -5.73
N ALA A 217 -21.32 6.04 -6.97
CA ALA A 217 -21.39 6.84 -8.18
C ALA A 217 -22.83 6.99 -8.71
N ALA A 218 -23.79 6.21 -8.19
CA ALA A 218 -25.16 6.23 -8.65
C ALA A 218 -25.84 7.57 -8.34
N GLY A 219 -26.25 8.25 -9.37
CA GLY A 219 -27.06 9.48 -9.33
C GLY A 219 -28.01 9.50 -10.52
N ASP A 220 -29.12 10.21 -10.41
CA ASP A 220 -30.04 10.54 -11.50
C ASP A 220 -30.69 9.36 -12.27
N GLY A 221 -30.63 8.12 -11.74
CA GLY A 221 -31.30 6.96 -12.34
C GLY A 221 -30.59 6.34 -13.54
N GLU A 222 -29.40 6.83 -13.92
CA GLU A 222 -28.58 6.26 -14.97
C GLU A 222 -27.67 5.13 -14.44
N THR A 223 -27.28 4.19 -15.32
CA THR A 223 -26.24 3.23 -14.98
C THR A 223 -24.89 3.97 -14.91
N PRO A 224 -24.23 3.97 -13.74
CA PRO A 224 -23.03 4.77 -13.56
C PRO A 224 -21.88 4.24 -14.41
N LEU A 225 -21.23 5.12 -15.16
CA LEU A 225 -19.96 4.82 -15.84
C LEU A 225 -18.81 5.08 -14.86
N VAL A 226 -18.12 4.00 -14.48
CA VAL A 226 -16.88 4.05 -13.71
C VAL A 226 -15.71 3.81 -14.65
N VAL A 227 -14.66 4.60 -14.57
CA VAL A 227 -13.43 4.44 -15.36
C VAL A 227 -12.22 4.22 -14.47
N LEU A 228 -11.20 3.53 -14.98
CA LEU A 228 -9.90 3.40 -14.32
C LEU A 228 -8.90 4.35 -15.00
N LEU A 229 -8.47 5.38 -14.26
CA LEU A 229 -7.51 6.37 -14.74
C LEU A 229 -6.08 5.89 -14.50
N THR A 230 -5.31 5.74 -15.56
CA THR A 230 -3.90 5.34 -15.54
C THR A 230 -2.98 6.48 -15.98
N PRO A 231 -1.77 6.61 -15.44
CA PRO A 231 -0.74 7.49 -16.00
C PRO A 231 -0.13 6.96 -17.31
N GLY A 232 -0.56 5.78 -17.78
CA GLY A 232 -0.13 5.18 -19.03
C GLY A 232 0.98 4.13 -18.86
N ARG A 233 1.44 3.63 -20.00
CA ARG A 233 2.30 2.45 -20.13
C ARG A 233 3.69 2.57 -19.49
N PHE A 234 4.13 3.79 -19.18
CA PHE A 234 5.43 4.03 -18.56
C PHE A 234 5.39 3.96 -17.02
N ASN A 235 4.23 3.66 -16.44
CA ASN A 235 4.12 3.38 -15.02
C ASN A 235 4.58 1.95 -14.73
N GLU A 236 5.33 1.76 -13.65
CA GLU A 236 5.89 0.45 -13.25
C GLU A 236 4.83 -0.60 -12.98
N THR A 237 3.64 -0.20 -12.54
CA THR A 237 2.51 -1.09 -12.25
C THR A 237 1.46 -1.13 -13.35
N TYR A 238 1.81 -0.73 -14.59
CA TYR A 238 0.84 -0.68 -15.71
C TYR A 238 0.16 -2.02 -16.00
N PHE A 239 0.89 -3.14 -15.82
CA PHE A 239 0.28 -4.48 -15.86
C PHE A 239 -0.93 -4.57 -14.92
N GLU A 240 -0.78 -4.11 -13.68
CA GLU A 240 -1.87 -4.14 -12.69
C GLU A 240 -3.04 -3.25 -13.11
N HIS A 241 -2.80 -2.09 -13.73
CA HIS A 241 -3.88 -1.23 -14.22
C HIS A 241 -4.73 -1.91 -15.28
N LEU A 242 -4.09 -2.57 -16.27
CA LEU A 242 -4.77 -3.39 -17.27
C LEU A 242 -5.54 -4.55 -16.63
N TYR A 243 -4.91 -5.23 -15.68
CA TYR A 243 -5.49 -6.38 -14.99
C TYR A 243 -6.72 -5.98 -14.17
N LEU A 244 -6.63 -4.89 -13.39
CA LEU A 244 -7.75 -4.35 -12.61
C LEU A 244 -8.90 -3.87 -13.50
N ALA A 245 -8.61 -3.14 -14.59
CA ALA A 245 -9.62 -2.69 -15.54
C ALA A 245 -10.44 -3.87 -16.08
N ARG A 246 -9.76 -4.97 -16.45
CA ARG A 246 -10.41 -6.19 -16.90
C ARG A 246 -11.20 -6.90 -15.80
N GLN A 247 -10.64 -7.00 -14.57
CA GLN A 247 -11.31 -7.68 -13.46
C GLN A 247 -12.55 -6.93 -12.96
N LEU A 248 -12.50 -5.61 -12.97
CA LEU A 248 -13.59 -4.75 -12.53
C LEU A 248 -14.58 -4.40 -13.65
N GLY A 249 -14.25 -4.68 -14.91
CA GLY A 249 -15.06 -4.31 -16.06
C GLY A 249 -15.09 -2.80 -16.31
N PHE A 250 -14.08 -2.06 -15.87
CA PHE A 250 -13.98 -0.61 -16.07
C PHE A 250 -13.15 -0.28 -17.32
N PRO A 251 -13.57 0.69 -18.15
CA PRO A 251 -12.70 1.22 -19.18
C PRO A 251 -11.40 1.76 -18.60
N LEU A 252 -10.26 1.34 -19.18
CA LEU A 252 -8.95 1.92 -18.87
C LEU A 252 -8.79 3.19 -19.71
N VAL A 253 -8.48 4.30 -19.04
CA VAL A 253 -8.37 5.62 -19.69
C VAL A 253 -7.14 6.36 -19.18
N GLU A 254 -6.59 7.22 -20.04
CA GLU A 254 -5.59 8.22 -19.68
C GLU A 254 -6.24 9.60 -19.54
N GLY A 255 -5.58 10.59 -18.93
CA GLY A 255 -6.16 11.91 -18.71
C GLY A 255 -6.62 12.59 -19.99
N HIS A 256 -5.93 12.36 -21.12
CA HIS A 256 -6.29 12.94 -22.41
C HIS A 256 -7.57 12.35 -23.04
N ASP A 257 -8.05 11.18 -22.59
CA ASP A 257 -9.34 10.60 -23.01
C ASP A 257 -10.52 11.27 -22.31
N LEU A 258 -10.26 12.04 -21.28
CA LEU A 258 -11.27 12.68 -20.45
C LEU A 258 -11.34 14.19 -20.69
N THR A 259 -12.47 14.80 -20.33
CA THR A 259 -12.65 16.25 -20.37
C THR A 259 -13.71 16.67 -19.37
N VAL A 260 -13.53 17.85 -18.76
CA VAL A 260 -14.55 18.47 -17.91
C VAL A 260 -15.27 19.57 -18.72
N ARG A 261 -16.61 19.59 -18.64
CA ARG A 261 -17.46 20.64 -19.16
C ARG A 261 -18.58 20.90 -18.16
N ASP A 262 -18.78 22.15 -17.84
CA ASP A 262 -19.81 22.59 -16.86
C ASP A 262 -19.71 21.78 -15.55
N ALA A 263 -18.48 21.70 -15.03
CA ALA A 263 -18.12 20.93 -13.83
C ALA A 263 -18.51 19.44 -13.88
N THR A 264 -18.71 18.87 -15.06
CA THR A 264 -19.07 17.45 -15.25
C THR A 264 -17.98 16.75 -16.07
N LEU A 265 -17.57 15.56 -15.61
CA LEU A 265 -16.53 14.76 -16.26
C LEU A 265 -17.13 13.90 -17.39
N TYR A 266 -16.46 13.90 -18.53
CA TYR A 266 -16.86 13.12 -19.69
C TYR A 266 -15.70 12.31 -20.28
N LEU A 267 -16.00 11.10 -20.73
CA LEU A 267 -15.15 10.27 -21.58
C LEU A 267 -15.41 10.65 -23.05
N LYS A 268 -14.35 10.96 -23.78
CA LYS A 268 -14.37 11.21 -25.22
C LYS A 268 -14.52 9.87 -25.96
N THR A 269 -15.55 9.72 -26.78
CA THR A 269 -15.77 8.53 -27.59
C THR A 269 -16.04 8.91 -29.02
N LEU A 270 -15.97 7.95 -29.95
CA LEU A 270 -16.34 8.20 -31.37
C LEU A 270 -17.81 8.65 -31.55
N GLY A 271 -18.68 8.23 -30.62
CA GLY A 271 -20.09 8.64 -30.62
C GLY A 271 -20.40 9.92 -29.86
N GLY A 272 -19.35 10.64 -29.38
CA GLY A 272 -19.50 11.86 -28.59
C GLY A 272 -19.04 11.69 -27.13
N LEU A 273 -19.47 12.60 -26.29
CA LEU A 273 -19.11 12.63 -24.86
C LEU A 273 -20.06 11.74 -24.07
N LYS A 274 -19.48 10.86 -23.23
CA LYS A 274 -20.21 10.05 -22.25
C LYS A 274 -19.88 10.53 -20.84
N ARG A 275 -20.91 10.84 -20.03
CA ARG A 275 -20.72 11.23 -18.63
C ARG A 275 -19.99 10.13 -17.86
N VAL A 276 -18.97 10.52 -17.08
CA VAL A 276 -18.26 9.66 -16.13
C VAL A 276 -18.74 10.00 -14.73
N HIS A 277 -19.14 8.98 -13.97
CA HIS A 277 -19.72 9.14 -12.63
C HIS A 277 -18.70 8.87 -11.53
N ALA A 278 -17.72 7.98 -11.79
CA ALA A 278 -16.62 7.71 -10.88
C ALA A 278 -15.32 7.42 -11.62
N VAL A 279 -14.22 7.76 -10.96
CA VAL A 279 -12.85 7.51 -11.41
C VAL A 279 -12.13 6.68 -10.34
N LEU A 280 -11.73 5.47 -10.66
CA LEU A 280 -10.73 4.74 -9.89
C LEU A 280 -9.35 5.18 -10.39
N ARG A 281 -8.70 6.09 -9.65
CA ARG A 281 -7.41 6.63 -10.07
C ARG A 281 -6.25 5.71 -9.69
N ARG A 282 -5.30 5.59 -10.60
CA ARG A 282 -3.98 4.99 -10.39
C ARG A 282 -2.88 6.02 -10.57
N LEU A 283 -3.27 7.28 -10.68
CA LEU A 283 -2.44 8.47 -10.77
C LEU A 283 -2.38 9.14 -9.40
N ASP A 284 -1.23 9.65 -9.01
CA ASP A 284 -1.07 10.40 -7.76
C ASP A 284 -1.95 11.65 -7.78
N ASP A 285 -2.47 12.02 -6.62
CA ASP A 285 -3.52 13.04 -6.49
C ASP A 285 -3.09 14.42 -6.98
N ASP A 286 -1.85 14.83 -6.74
CA ASP A 286 -1.30 16.10 -7.18
C ASP A 286 -1.22 16.22 -8.73
N PHE A 287 -1.10 15.10 -9.45
CA PHE A 287 -1.10 15.08 -10.92
C PHE A 287 -2.50 15.13 -11.55
N CYS A 288 -3.57 14.97 -10.74
CA CYS A 288 -4.91 14.78 -11.29
C CYS A 288 -5.53 16.00 -11.94
N ASP A 289 -5.16 17.23 -11.54
CA ASP A 289 -5.68 18.46 -12.13
C ASP A 289 -4.58 19.51 -12.32
N PRO A 290 -4.16 19.80 -13.57
CA PRO A 290 -3.13 20.80 -13.84
C PRO A 290 -3.57 22.26 -13.59
N LEU A 291 -4.85 22.55 -13.40
CA LEU A 291 -5.32 23.90 -13.15
C LEU A 291 -5.22 24.31 -11.68
N GLU A 292 -5.51 23.39 -10.77
CA GLU A 292 -5.59 23.71 -9.35
C GLU A 292 -4.52 22.98 -8.49
N LEU A 293 -3.90 21.93 -9.00
CA LEU A 293 -2.92 21.13 -8.28
C LEU A 293 -1.52 21.31 -8.88
N ARG A 294 -1.06 20.36 -9.67
CA ARG A 294 0.28 20.36 -10.23
C ARG A 294 0.31 20.87 -11.65
N THR A 295 0.73 22.12 -11.86
CA THR A 295 0.64 22.85 -13.13
C THR A 295 1.47 22.26 -14.28
N ASP A 296 2.50 21.47 -13.99
CA ASP A 296 3.33 20.76 -15.00
C ASP A 296 2.80 19.36 -15.34
N SER A 297 1.64 18.96 -14.80
CA SER A 297 1.05 17.66 -15.09
C SER A 297 0.46 17.59 -16.49
N ALA A 298 1.01 16.69 -17.33
CA ALA A 298 0.40 16.30 -18.60
C ALA A 298 -0.51 15.05 -18.47
N LEU A 299 -0.64 14.47 -17.28
CA LEU A 299 -1.36 13.23 -17.01
C LEU A 299 -2.76 13.45 -16.48
N GLY A 300 -3.03 14.65 -15.96
CA GLY A 300 -4.28 15.01 -15.31
C GLY A 300 -5.37 15.48 -16.27
N ILE A 301 -6.49 15.85 -15.68
CA ILE A 301 -7.71 16.29 -16.37
C ILE A 301 -8.00 17.73 -15.90
N PRO A 302 -7.83 18.75 -16.76
CA PRO A 302 -8.10 20.13 -16.38
C PRO A 302 -9.55 20.33 -15.88
N GLY A 303 -9.70 20.86 -14.65
CA GLY A 303 -10.99 21.12 -14.01
C GLY A 303 -11.59 19.92 -13.28
N LEU A 304 -10.83 18.82 -13.10
CA LEU A 304 -11.32 17.66 -12.36
C LEU A 304 -11.69 18.01 -10.92
N LEU A 305 -10.87 18.82 -10.24
CA LEU A 305 -11.11 19.18 -8.84
C LEU A 305 -12.39 20.00 -8.69
N GLU A 306 -12.71 20.87 -9.66
CA GLU A 306 -14.00 21.59 -9.67
C GLU A 306 -15.18 20.63 -9.86
N ALA A 307 -15.07 19.61 -10.70
CA ALA A 307 -16.10 18.59 -10.85
C ALA A 307 -16.32 17.78 -9.56
N VAL A 308 -15.23 17.51 -8.80
CA VAL A 308 -15.28 16.87 -7.48
C VAL A 308 -15.94 17.80 -6.46
N ARG A 309 -15.57 19.08 -6.42
CA ARG A 309 -16.11 20.09 -5.51
C ARG A 309 -17.63 20.29 -5.71
N GLN A 310 -18.10 20.18 -6.94
CA GLN A 310 -19.52 20.23 -7.30
C GLN A 310 -20.25 18.89 -7.13
N GLU A 311 -19.61 17.87 -6.56
CA GLU A 311 -20.14 16.52 -6.35
C GLU A 311 -20.63 15.85 -7.66
N ARG A 312 -20.03 16.23 -8.81
CA ARG A 312 -20.43 15.71 -10.14
C ARG A 312 -19.69 14.43 -10.52
N VAL A 313 -18.61 14.10 -9.83
CA VAL A 313 -17.81 12.89 -10.03
C VAL A 313 -17.22 12.41 -8.72
N LEU A 314 -17.26 11.10 -8.49
CA LEU A 314 -16.54 10.45 -7.42
C LEU A 314 -15.09 10.15 -7.87
N VAL A 315 -14.10 10.49 -7.07
CA VAL A 315 -12.70 10.08 -7.26
C VAL A 315 -12.27 9.16 -6.12
N ALA A 316 -11.85 7.94 -6.44
CA ALA A 316 -11.41 6.92 -5.49
C ALA A 316 -9.90 6.62 -5.68
N ASN A 317 -9.02 6.73 -4.64
CA ASN A 317 -9.31 7.42 -3.38
C ASN A 317 -9.41 8.94 -3.61
N ALA A 318 -10.01 9.63 -2.65
CA ALA A 318 -10.19 11.07 -2.73
C ALA A 318 -8.87 11.82 -2.93
N LEU A 319 -8.93 12.96 -3.62
CA LEU A 319 -7.78 13.84 -3.78
C LEU A 319 -7.35 14.38 -2.40
N GLY A 320 -6.05 14.33 -2.13
CA GLY A 320 -5.46 14.66 -0.83
C GLY A 320 -5.25 13.45 0.10
N SER A 321 -5.65 12.24 -0.31
CA SER A 321 -5.41 11.04 0.51
C SER A 321 -3.93 10.71 0.70
N GLY A 322 -3.06 11.19 -0.18
CA GLY A 322 -1.61 10.96 -0.11
C GLY A 322 -0.92 11.55 1.12
N VAL A 323 -1.53 12.53 1.80
CA VAL A 323 -0.97 13.11 3.03
C VAL A 323 -0.77 12.06 4.12
N LEU A 324 -1.59 11.00 4.14
CA LEU A 324 -1.51 9.95 5.16
C LEU A 324 -0.36 8.95 4.97
N GLU A 325 0.35 9.00 3.85
CA GLU A 325 1.50 8.11 3.60
C GLU A 325 2.79 8.59 4.28
N SER A 326 2.75 9.74 4.96
CA SER A 326 3.87 10.20 5.78
C SER A 326 4.16 9.22 6.92
N PRO A 327 5.38 8.67 7.02
CA PRO A 327 5.75 7.84 8.15
C PRO A 327 5.72 8.61 9.49
N GLY A 328 5.79 9.96 9.46
CA GLY A 328 5.67 10.79 10.64
C GLY A 328 4.33 10.68 11.35
N LEU A 329 3.26 10.37 10.62
CA LEU A 329 1.92 10.22 11.20
C LEU A 329 1.79 8.94 12.06
N LEU A 330 2.61 7.91 11.83
CA LEU A 330 2.50 6.62 12.50
C LEU A 330 2.53 6.75 14.03
N GLY A 331 3.36 7.64 14.57
CA GLY A 331 3.48 7.87 16.01
C GLY A 331 2.24 8.51 16.63
N PHE A 332 1.44 9.23 15.85
CA PHE A 332 0.26 9.96 16.31
C PHE A 332 -1.05 9.17 16.15
N LEU A 333 -1.04 8.05 15.42
CA LEU A 333 -2.25 7.27 15.15
C LEU A 333 -2.92 6.68 16.40
N PRO A 334 -2.20 6.24 17.47
CA PRO A 334 -2.87 5.77 18.67
C PRO A 334 -3.75 6.83 19.34
N GLN A 335 -3.27 8.06 19.48
CA GLN A 335 -4.06 9.15 20.05
C GLN A 335 -5.17 9.63 19.11
N ALA A 336 -4.92 9.65 17.79
CA ALA A 336 -5.94 9.93 16.79
C ALA A 336 -7.08 8.88 16.83
N CYS A 337 -6.74 7.59 17.02
CA CYS A 337 -7.71 6.50 17.15
C CYS A 337 -8.64 6.71 18.35
N ARG A 338 -8.07 6.98 19.52
CA ARG A 338 -8.86 7.30 20.71
C ARG A 338 -9.76 8.52 20.51
N ARG A 339 -9.23 9.57 19.87
CA ARG A 339 -9.97 10.81 19.69
C ARG A 339 -11.08 10.74 18.64
N LEU A 340 -10.80 10.10 17.50
CA LEU A 340 -11.73 10.06 16.37
C LEU A 340 -12.69 8.87 16.41
N LEU A 341 -12.24 7.71 16.91
CA LEU A 341 -13.06 6.49 16.96
C LEU A 341 -13.51 6.12 18.37
N GLY A 342 -12.89 6.65 19.43
CA GLY A 342 -13.12 6.20 20.81
C GLY A 342 -12.57 4.79 21.08
N GLU A 343 -11.63 4.33 20.26
CA GLU A 343 -11.07 2.97 20.30
C GLU A 343 -9.55 3.00 20.52
N GLU A 344 -8.99 1.93 21.11
CA GLU A 344 -7.54 1.71 21.07
C GLU A 344 -7.13 1.14 19.71
N LEU A 345 -5.93 1.51 19.24
CA LEU A 345 -5.41 1.02 17.96
C LEU A 345 -5.06 -0.46 18.04
N ALA A 346 -5.84 -1.32 17.39
CA ALA A 346 -5.74 -2.77 17.48
C ALA A 346 -4.48 -3.33 16.81
N LEU A 347 -4.08 -2.75 15.66
CA LEU A 347 -2.88 -3.14 14.92
C LEU A 347 -1.84 -2.01 15.05
N PRO A 348 -0.81 -2.19 15.90
CA PRO A 348 0.15 -1.14 16.20
C PRO A 348 1.07 -0.87 15.02
N SER A 349 1.53 0.37 14.91
CA SER A 349 2.65 0.72 14.04
C SER A 349 3.98 0.30 14.69
N LEU A 350 5.00 0.05 13.87
CA LEU A 350 6.38 0.00 14.36
C LEU A 350 6.70 1.32 15.08
N ASP A 351 7.41 1.26 16.20
CA ASP A 351 7.76 2.47 16.97
C ASP A 351 8.45 3.48 16.07
N THR A 352 7.73 4.58 15.83
CA THR A 352 8.11 5.63 14.90
C THR A 352 7.90 6.98 15.57
N ARG A 353 8.91 7.84 15.51
CA ARG A 353 8.90 9.17 16.10
C ARG A 353 9.27 10.21 15.05
N TRP A 354 8.52 11.29 15.03
CA TRP A 354 8.87 12.43 14.18
C TRP A 354 9.95 13.26 14.87
N CYS A 355 11.06 13.54 14.16
CA CYS A 355 12.18 14.29 14.73
C CYS A 355 11.85 15.78 14.99
N GLY A 356 10.75 16.29 14.41
CA GLY A 356 10.29 17.66 14.63
C GLY A 356 9.78 17.94 16.04
N GLU A 357 9.53 16.92 16.87
CA GLU A 357 9.22 17.09 18.29
C GLU A 357 10.52 17.22 19.09
N PRO A 358 10.77 18.36 19.78
CA PRO A 358 12.04 18.59 20.47
C PRO A 358 12.41 17.51 21.50
N GLN A 359 11.42 16.99 22.24
CA GLN A 359 11.63 15.92 23.22
C GLN A 359 11.96 14.58 22.55
N ALA A 360 11.37 14.31 21.39
CA ALA A 360 11.66 13.11 20.61
C ALA A 360 13.08 13.15 20.00
N LEU A 361 13.51 14.32 19.52
CA LEU A 361 14.81 14.50 18.89
C LEU A 361 15.97 14.08 19.81
N GLU A 362 15.98 14.54 21.06
CA GLU A 362 17.05 14.18 22.00
C GLU A 362 17.12 12.66 22.26
N ALA A 363 15.96 12.01 22.42
CA ALA A 363 15.88 10.57 22.58
C ALA A 363 16.34 9.81 21.32
N ILE A 364 16.02 10.34 20.14
CA ILE A 364 16.44 9.79 18.84
C ILE A 364 17.95 9.89 18.69
N LEU A 365 18.55 11.04 19.00
CA LEU A 365 19.99 11.25 18.91
C LEU A 365 20.78 10.29 19.81
N ALA A 366 20.24 10.01 20.99
CA ALA A 366 20.87 9.06 21.94
C ALA A 366 20.79 7.59 21.46
N ALA A 367 19.81 7.24 20.64
CA ALA A 367 19.55 5.87 20.17
C ALA A 367 19.83 5.64 18.67
N LEU A 368 20.51 6.56 17.99
CA LEU A 368 20.76 6.52 16.54
C LEU A 368 21.23 5.16 15.99
N PRO A 369 22.14 4.41 16.66
CA PRO A 369 22.61 3.12 16.17
C PRO A 369 21.49 2.08 16.00
N ASP A 370 20.41 2.16 16.78
CA ASP A 370 19.31 1.20 16.80
C ASP A 370 18.12 1.61 15.93
N LEU A 371 18.25 2.73 15.21
CA LEU A 371 17.16 3.35 14.46
C LEU A 371 17.40 3.34 12.95
N VAL A 372 16.30 3.40 12.23
CA VAL A 372 16.28 3.70 10.79
C VAL A 372 15.72 5.11 10.62
N ILE A 373 16.51 5.99 10.02
CA ILE A 373 16.10 7.37 9.74
C ILE A 373 15.57 7.44 8.32
N LYS A 374 14.36 7.96 8.17
CA LYS A 374 13.63 8.07 6.90
C LYS A 374 13.21 9.52 6.67
N PRO A 375 12.99 9.94 5.41
CA PRO A 375 12.35 11.22 5.13
C PRO A 375 10.92 11.23 5.70
N ALA A 376 10.50 12.36 6.27
CA ALA A 376 9.14 12.57 6.75
C ALA A 376 8.15 12.81 5.60
N PHE A 377 8.64 13.35 4.48
CA PHE A 377 7.82 13.75 3.34
C PHE A 377 8.30 13.09 2.05
N PRO A 378 7.39 12.78 1.09
CA PRO A 378 7.75 12.28 -0.21
C PRO A 378 8.55 13.32 -1.02
N GLY A 379 9.29 12.85 -2.03
CA GLY A 379 10.10 13.72 -2.88
C GLY A 379 11.43 14.19 -2.28
N GLN A 380 11.69 13.95 -1.02
CA GLN A 380 13.03 14.14 -0.45
C GLN A 380 13.97 13.06 -1.00
N ARG A 381 15.05 13.48 -1.69
CA ARG A 381 16.08 12.58 -2.22
C ARG A 381 16.96 12.05 -1.09
N CYS A 382 16.39 11.27 -0.21
CA CYS A 382 17.09 10.63 0.90
C CYS A 382 16.64 9.17 1.01
N GLU A 383 17.56 8.26 0.82
CA GLU A 383 17.31 6.85 1.11
C GLU A 383 17.25 6.62 2.62
N PRO A 384 16.51 5.59 3.09
CA PRO A 384 16.53 5.20 4.49
C PRO A 384 17.95 4.93 4.98
N LEU A 385 18.33 5.55 6.09
CA LEU A 385 19.64 5.39 6.71
C LEU A 385 19.54 4.49 7.94
N PHE A 386 20.27 3.40 7.90
CA PHE A 386 20.31 2.41 8.98
C PHE A 386 21.44 2.76 9.94
N GLY A 387 21.10 3.15 11.18
CA GLY A 387 22.09 3.60 12.16
C GLY A 387 23.18 2.56 12.46
N HIS A 388 22.82 1.29 12.57
CA HIS A 388 23.78 0.19 12.82
C HIS A 388 24.79 -0.03 11.67
N ALA A 389 24.50 0.47 10.47
CA ALA A 389 25.41 0.37 9.32
C ALA A 389 26.39 1.54 9.20
N LEU A 390 26.27 2.57 10.07
CA LEU A 390 27.12 3.74 10.09
C LEU A 390 28.24 3.61 11.11
N ASP A 391 29.40 4.14 10.78
CA ASP A 391 30.49 4.32 11.74
C ASP A 391 30.26 5.56 12.63
N GLY A 392 31.16 5.82 13.57
CA GLY A 392 31.06 6.94 14.50
C GLY A 392 31.00 8.31 13.79
N ALA A 393 31.72 8.50 12.70
CA ALA A 393 31.70 9.73 11.91
C ALA A 393 30.38 9.89 11.16
N GLY A 394 29.87 8.81 10.59
CA GLY A 394 28.55 8.75 9.94
C GLY A 394 27.40 9.06 10.89
N LEU A 395 27.43 8.51 12.10
CA LEU A 395 26.44 8.80 13.15
C LEU A 395 26.49 10.26 13.61
N ALA A 396 27.70 10.83 13.78
CA ALA A 396 27.85 12.24 14.13
C ALA A 396 27.29 13.15 13.05
N SER A 397 27.65 12.91 11.79
CA SER A 397 27.13 13.67 10.63
C SER A 397 25.61 13.55 10.50
N LEU A 398 25.03 12.34 10.70
CA LEU A 398 23.60 12.15 10.73
C LEU A 398 22.94 12.96 11.87
N GLY A 399 23.53 12.94 13.06
CA GLY A 399 23.06 13.73 14.21
C GLY A 399 23.02 15.23 13.94
N GLU A 400 24.03 15.78 13.26
CA GLU A 400 24.06 17.18 12.84
C GLU A 400 22.93 17.50 11.84
N ARG A 401 22.73 16.67 10.84
CA ARG A 401 21.65 16.82 9.86
C ARG A 401 20.27 16.80 10.52
N LEU A 402 20.05 15.94 11.52
CA LEU A 402 18.79 15.88 12.27
C LEU A 402 18.57 17.15 13.10
N ARG A 403 19.62 17.74 13.68
CA ARG A 403 19.52 19.01 14.40
C ARG A 403 19.23 20.20 13.48
N GLU A 404 19.82 20.21 12.30
CA GLU A 404 19.61 21.28 11.29
C GLU A 404 18.19 21.30 10.74
N ARG A 405 17.61 20.11 10.46
CA ARG A 405 16.29 19.98 9.83
C ARG A 405 15.45 18.87 10.45
N PRO A 406 15.13 18.96 11.75
CA PRO A 406 14.47 17.86 12.44
C PRO A 406 13.09 17.52 11.84
N GLN A 407 12.34 18.51 11.37
CA GLN A 407 11.01 18.31 10.75
C GLN A 407 11.05 17.46 9.47
N ALA A 408 12.20 17.36 8.81
CA ALA A 408 12.34 16.62 7.56
C ALA A 408 12.48 15.10 7.75
N TYR A 409 12.63 14.62 8.99
CA TYR A 409 12.98 13.22 9.25
C TYR A 409 12.06 12.58 10.28
N VAL A 410 11.96 11.25 10.15
CA VAL A 410 11.40 10.37 11.16
C VAL A 410 12.43 9.32 11.55
N ALA A 411 12.39 8.91 12.80
CA ALA A 411 13.16 7.80 13.33
C ALA A 411 12.23 6.63 13.60
N GLN A 412 12.55 5.49 13.06
CA GLN A 412 11.79 4.25 13.22
C GLN A 412 12.70 3.18 13.83
N ARG A 413 12.19 2.43 14.78
CA ARG A 413 12.92 1.27 15.33
C ARG A 413 13.27 0.31 14.21
N LEU A 414 14.47 -0.25 14.23
CA LEU A 414 14.86 -1.30 13.29
C LEU A 414 13.98 -2.54 13.50
N ALA A 415 13.23 -2.94 12.46
CA ALA A 415 12.43 -4.15 12.49
C ALA A 415 13.31 -5.37 12.21
N GLN A 416 13.29 -6.35 13.12
CA GLN A 416 13.84 -7.68 12.85
C GLN A 416 12.77 -8.48 12.11
N LEU A 417 12.87 -8.53 10.77
CA LEU A 417 11.87 -9.17 9.92
C LEU A 417 11.84 -10.68 10.13
N SER A 418 10.65 -11.26 10.04
CA SER A 418 10.48 -12.73 10.01
C SER A 418 11.13 -13.34 8.77
N GLN A 419 11.47 -14.63 8.86
CA GLN A 419 12.09 -15.40 7.79
C GLN A 419 11.14 -16.47 7.30
N ALA A 420 10.99 -16.58 5.98
CA ALA A 420 10.21 -17.63 5.31
C ALA A 420 11.12 -18.46 4.37
N PRO A 421 10.81 -19.73 4.16
CA PRO A 421 11.53 -20.54 3.17
C PRO A 421 11.29 -20.04 1.76
N VAL A 422 12.31 -20.13 0.91
CA VAL A 422 12.25 -19.86 -0.53
C VAL A 422 12.70 -21.10 -1.30
N GLY A 423 12.06 -21.38 -2.42
CA GLY A 423 12.32 -22.53 -3.29
C GLY A 423 13.42 -22.25 -4.32
N ARG A 424 14.68 -22.09 -3.87
CA ARG A 424 15.83 -21.94 -4.78
C ARG A 424 16.67 -23.21 -4.84
#